data_667d4fc4e526ce2cc4c91568c17ca8f5
#
_entry.id   667d4fc4e526ce2cc4c91568c17ca8f5
#
_cell.length_a   1.000
_cell.length_b   1.000
_cell.length_c   1.000
_cell.angle_alpha   90.00
_cell.angle_beta   90.00
_cell.angle_gamma   90.00
#
_symmetry.space_group_name_H-M   'P 1'
#
loop_
_entity.id
_entity.type
_entity.pdbx_description
1 polymer ?
#
loop_
_entity_poly.entity_id
_entity_poly.type
_entity_poly.pdbx_seq_one_letter_code
_entity_poly.pdbx_strand_id
1 'polypeptide(L)'
;MGVRATQSRGLVALVSLTALVLLGVACGGEEDSKVSASSTTETGQTDASAEALSGTVMVMAPGPLKGLLEAATTEFESDHPGVSVELNLGHVPSLLAQLEGGVAADVLVTPDARTMGQASSKGMVDGNPEVIARNPMALVVPAGNPGGVRGIDALGNASLRVGLCAMELPCGKLAQELAAASSITLSADTLEPGGSPGVVTKAATGEIDVGLVFATDIKAGGGKVDKIVIPDSSNVSSEISAAALTASENDAAARAFVDFLVSTKGKELADAAGFLVA
;
A
#
# COMPACT_ATOMS: atom_id res chain seq x y z
N MET A 1 -2.45 -48.60 28.68
CA MET A 1 -1.68 -48.90 27.46
C MET A 1 -1.13 -47.59 26.97
N GLY A 2 0.00 -47.09 27.21
CA GLY A 2 1.36 -47.43 27.50
C GLY A 2 2.21 -47.63 26.26
N VAL A 3 2.79 -46.55 25.66
CA VAL A 3 3.98 -46.63 24.79
C VAL A 3 4.66 -45.23 24.87
N ARG A 4 5.64 -45.10 25.67
CA ARG A 4 7.10 -45.10 25.60
C ARG A 4 7.71 -44.05 24.68
N ALA A 5 8.36 -43.08 25.33
CA ALA A 5 9.36 -42.14 24.82
C ALA A 5 10.61 -42.87 24.33
N THR A 6 11.20 -42.32 23.27
CA THR A 6 12.58 -42.64 22.87
C THR A 6 13.37 -41.36 22.72
N GLN A 7 14.28 -41.10 23.68
CA GLN A 7 15.37 -40.14 23.58
C GLN A 7 16.50 -40.78 22.78
N SER A 8 17.08 -40.02 21.87
CA SER A 8 18.40 -40.33 21.31
C SER A 8 19.33 -39.12 21.54
N ARG A 9 20.32 -39.38 22.39
CA ARG A 9 21.50 -38.55 22.67
C ARG A 9 22.60 -38.94 21.66
N GLY A 10 23.32 -37.96 21.19
CA GLY A 10 24.63 -38.14 20.50
C GLY A 10 25.03 -36.83 19.90
N LEU A 11 26.13 -36.35 19.98
CA LEU A 11 27.41 -36.54 20.59
C LEU A 11 28.26 -35.33 20.16
N VAL A 12 28.88 -34.68 21.11
CA VAL A 12 29.80 -33.55 20.96
C VAL A 12 31.05 -33.98 20.23
N ALA A 13 31.56 -33.24 19.30
CA ALA A 13 32.93 -33.32 18.84
C ALA A 13 33.56 -31.90 18.75
N LEU A 14 34.34 -31.62 19.76
CA LEU A 14 35.35 -30.55 19.78
C LEU A 14 36.54 -30.99 18.90
N VAL A 15 37.00 -30.09 18.03
CA VAL A 15 38.39 -30.13 17.51
C VAL A 15 39.00 -28.73 17.61
N SER A 16 40.02 -28.67 18.41
CA SER A 16 40.87 -27.50 18.69
C SER A 16 42.11 -27.45 17.78
N LEU A 17 42.65 -26.24 17.69
CA LEU A 17 44.07 -25.90 17.60
C LEU A 17 44.70 -26.00 16.19
N THR A 18 45.29 -24.94 15.64
CA THR A 18 46.66 -24.50 15.88
C THR A 18 46.97 -23.16 15.20
N ALA A 19 47.64 -22.31 15.93
CA ALA A 19 48.27 -21.06 15.51
C ALA A 19 49.58 -21.33 14.74
N LEU A 20 49.92 -20.47 13.78
CA LEU A 20 51.30 -20.32 13.35
C LEU A 20 51.58 -18.84 13.07
N VAL A 21 52.48 -18.28 13.90
CA VAL A 21 53.14 -16.98 13.80
C VAL A 21 54.39 -17.15 12.92
N LEU A 22 54.62 -16.25 11.99
CA LEU A 22 55.92 -16.04 11.39
C LEU A 22 56.21 -14.54 11.26
N LEU A 23 57.14 -14.06 12.09
CA LEU A 23 57.83 -12.79 11.97
C LEU A 23 58.87 -12.87 10.85
N GLY A 24 58.95 -11.83 10.03
CA GLY A 24 60.09 -11.59 9.12
C GLY A 24 60.45 -10.10 9.12
N VAL A 25 61.53 -9.76 9.81
CA VAL A 25 62.20 -8.46 9.83
C VAL A 25 63.31 -8.49 8.76
N ALA A 26 63.42 -7.46 7.94
CA ALA A 26 64.71 -7.06 7.33
C ALA A 26 64.71 -5.59 6.94
N CYS A 27 65.74 -4.95 7.42
CA CYS A 27 66.12 -3.55 7.28
C CYS A 27 66.70 -3.18 5.91
N GLY A 28 66.68 -1.85 5.63
CA GLY A 28 67.89 -1.18 5.14
C GLY A 28 67.75 -0.44 3.82
N GLY A 29 68.09 0.85 3.81
CA GLY A 29 68.51 1.60 2.65
C GLY A 29 68.00 3.00 2.52
N GLU A 30 68.64 4.01 3.18
CA GLU A 30 68.54 5.43 2.83
C GLU A 30 69.21 5.68 1.47
N GLU A 31 68.59 6.54 0.65
CA GLU A 31 69.35 7.60 -0.06
C GLU A 31 68.38 8.67 -0.60
N ASP A 32 68.81 9.90 -0.34
CA ASP A 32 68.24 11.19 -0.75
C ASP A 32 68.11 11.35 -2.28
N SER A 33 67.02 11.98 -2.72
CA SER A 33 67.07 13.00 -3.76
C SER A 33 65.83 13.88 -3.78
N LYS A 34 66.01 15.16 -3.53
CA LYS A 34 65.13 16.27 -3.80
C LYS A 34 64.66 16.26 -5.26
N VAL A 35 63.39 16.65 -5.52
CA VAL A 35 63.01 17.83 -6.32
C VAL A 35 61.53 17.91 -6.56
N SER A 36 61.03 19.07 -6.25
CA SER A 36 59.97 19.87 -6.92
C SER A 36 58.50 19.50 -6.72
N ALA A 37 57.86 20.40 -6.03
CA ALA A 37 56.42 20.57 -5.92
C ALA A 37 55.75 20.73 -7.31
N SER A 38 54.70 19.97 -7.51
CA SER A 38 53.59 20.36 -8.37
C SER A 38 52.33 19.89 -7.69
N SER A 39 51.68 20.87 -7.02
CA SER A 39 50.39 20.70 -6.42
C SER A 39 49.34 20.62 -7.54
N THR A 40 48.99 19.40 -7.91
CA THR A 40 47.75 19.18 -8.64
C THR A 40 46.72 18.75 -7.58
N THR A 41 45.88 19.70 -7.21
CA THR A 41 44.69 19.43 -6.42
C THR A 41 43.75 18.64 -7.33
N GLU A 42 43.83 17.33 -7.32
CA GLU A 42 42.75 16.49 -7.77
C GLU A 42 41.63 16.60 -6.75
N THR A 43 40.66 17.46 -7.11
CA THR A 43 39.33 17.42 -6.49
C THR A 43 38.77 16.08 -6.84
N GLY A 44 38.94 15.12 -5.94
CA GLY A 44 38.27 13.83 -6.00
C GLY A 44 36.75 14.09 -5.85
N GLN A 45 36.14 14.27 -7.01
CA GLN A 45 34.69 14.17 -7.15
C GLN A 45 34.41 12.69 -6.97
N THR A 46 34.05 12.30 -5.73
CA THR A 46 33.38 11.04 -5.47
C THR A 46 32.00 11.16 -6.10
N ASP A 47 31.94 10.83 -7.39
CA ASP A 47 30.69 10.36 -7.97
C ASP A 47 30.32 9.11 -7.17
N ALA A 48 29.46 9.29 -6.18
CA ALA A 48 28.70 8.20 -5.62
C ALA A 48 27.81 7.69 -6.76
N SER A 49 28.33 6.77 -7.55
CA SER A 49 27.52 5.97 -8.45
C SER A 49 26.43 5.35 -7.57
N ALA A 50 25.21 5.87 -7.65
CA ALA A 50 24.08 5.26 -6.98
C ALA A 50 24.04 3.81 -7.49
N GLU A 51 24.23 2.87 -6.59
CA GLU A 51 24.22 1.45 -6.93
C GLU A 51 22.86 1.16 -7.57
N ALA A 52 22.87 0.59 -8.78
CA ALA A 52 21.63 0.37 -9.52
C ALA A 52 20.74 -0.60 -8.72
N LEU A 53 19.50 -0.22 -8.50
CA LEU A 53 18.52 -1.05 -7.80
C LEU A 53 18.35 -2.39 -8.54
N SER A 54 18.23 -3.48 -7.78
CA SER A 54 18.05 -4.82 -8.35
C SER A 54 17.33 -5.76 -7.39
N GLY A 55 16.86 -6.88 -7.91
CA GLY A 55 16.19 -7.92 -7.13
C GLY A 55 14.67 -7.81 -7.18
N THR A 56 13.98 -8.60 -6.35
CA THR A 56 12.52 -8.63 -6.30
C THR A 56 12.02 -7.78 -5.14
N VAL A 57 10.95 -7.02 -5.39
CA VAL A 57 10.19 -6.28 -4.37
C VAL A 57 8.81 -6.93 -4.24
N MET A 58 8.55 -7.59 -3.12
CA MET A 58 7.24 -8.20 -2.82
C MET A 58 6.33 -7.15 -2.18
N VAL A 59 5.24 -6.80 -2.86
CA VAL A 59 4.24 -5.82 -2.41
C VAL A 59 2.98 -6.52 -1.92
N MET A 60 2.64 -6.35 -0.66
CA MET A 60 1.35 -6.79 -0.12
C MET A 60 0.31 -5.68 -0.19
N ALA A 61 -0.81 -5.94 -0.87
CA ALA A 61 -1.84 -4.92 -1.08
C ALA A 61 -3.26 -5.49 -1.17
N PRO A 62 -4.30 -4.67 -0.87
CA PRO A 62 -5.68 -5.10 -1.05
C PRO A 62 -6.05 -5.23 -2.53
N GLY A 63 -6.87 -6.24 -2.85
CA GLY A 63 -7.29 -6.56 -4.21
C GLY A 63 -7.82 -5.39 -5.04
N PRO A 64 -8.64 -4.47 -4.49
CA PRO A 64 -9.14 -3.29 -5.22
C PRO A 64 -8.06 -2.34 -5.77
N LEU A 65 -6.84 -2.37 -5.24
CA LEU A 65 -5.71 -1.55 -5.71
C LEU A 65 -4.94 -2.18 -6.87
N LYS A 66 -5.34 -3.38 -7.33
CA LYS A 66 -4.66 -4.13 -8.39
C LYS A 66 -4.32 -3.27 -9.60
N GLY A 67 -5.31 -2.58 -10.18
CA GLY A 67 -5.10 -1.81 -11.41
C GLY A 67 -4.10 -0.67 -11.26
N LEU A 68 -4.12 0.04 -10.13
CA LEU A 68 -3.13 1.08 -9.82
C LEU A 68 -1.73 0.47 -9.68
N LEU A 69 -1.61 -0.60 -8.89
CA LEU A 69 -0.31 -1.17 -8.58
C LEU A 69 0.32 -1.90 -9.79
N GLU A 70 -0.48 -2.56 -10.64
CA GLU A 70 0.02 -3.15 -11.89
C GLU A 70 0.57 -2.07 -12.84
N ALA A 71 -0.12 -0.93 -12.96
CA ALA A 71 0.37 0.20 -13.75
C ALA A 71 1.66 0.79 -13.14
N ALA A 72 1.71 0.96 -11.82
CA ALA A 72 2.89 1.43 -11.11
C ALA A 72 4.09 0.48 -11.26
N THR A 73 3.85 -0.84 -11.14
CA THR A 73 4.87 -1.88 -11.36
C THR A 73 5.48 -1.76 -12.74
N THR A 74 4.64 -1.67 -13.78
CA THR A 74 5.12 -1.58 -15.18
C THR A 74 6.03 -0.38 -15.41
N GLU A 75 5.66 0.79 -14.91
CA GLU A 75 6.46 2.01 -15.06
C GLU A 75 7.74 1.96 -14.21
N PHE A 76 7.65 1.48 -12.96
CA PHE A 76 8.80 1.39 -12.08
C PHE A 76 9.87 0.39 -12.59
N GLU A 77 9.45 -0.77 -13.08
CA GLU A 77 10.36 -1.76 -13.69
C GLU A 77 11.00 -1.24 -14.98
N SER A 78 10.28 -0.42 -15.75
CA SER A 78 10.84 0.25 -16.93
C SER A 78 11.96 1.22 -16.57
N ASP A 79 11.81 1.96 -15.47
CA ASP A 79 12.81 2.91 -14.98
C ASP A 79 13.96 2.20 -14.24
N HIS A 80 13.70 0.99 -13.71
CA HIS A 80 14.65 0.18 -12.94
C HIS A 80 14.74 -1.26 -13.48
N PRO A 81 15.38 -1.50 -14.64
CA PRO A 81 15.39 -2.80 -15.32
C PRO A 81 15.97 -3.98 -14.51
N GLY A 82 16.69 -3.68 -13.41
CA GLY A 82 17.23 -4.69 -12.48
C GLY A 82 16.24 -5.13 -11.40
N VAL A 83 15.09 -4.46 -11.28
CA VAL A 83 14.08 -4.74 -10.25
C VAL A 83 12.90 -5.47 -10.88
N SER A 84 12.33 -6.42 -10.14
CA SER A 84 11.03 -7.04 -10.43
C SER A 84 10.09 -6.79 -9.25
N VAL A 85 8.86 -6.36 -9.50
CA VAL A 85 7.84 -6.12 -8.47
C VAL A 85 6.77 -7.20 -8.52
N GLU A 86 6.62 -7.96 -7.44
CA GLU A 86 5.61 -9.00 -7.31
C GLU A 86 4.48 -8.54 -6.38
N LEU A 87 3.22 -8.69 -6.84
CA LEU A 87 2.05 -8.26 -6.10
C LEU A 87 1.38 -9.46 -5.38
N ASN A 88 1.39 -9.47 -4.07
CA ASN A 88 0.56 -10.36 -3.25
C ASN A 88 -0.73 -9.61 -2.88
N LEU A 89 -1.79 -9.89 -3.64
CA LEU A 89 -3.09 -9.23 -3.48
C LEU A 89 -4.02 -10.08 -2.64
N GLY A 90 -4.60 -9.48 -1.60
CA GLY A 90 -5.44 -10.23 -0.68
C GLY A 90 -6.39 -9.39 0.15
N HIS A 91 -7.06 -10.07 1.07
CA HIS A 91 -7.88 -9.41 2.08
C HIS A 91 -6.97 -8.88 3.21
N VAL A 92 -7.10 -7.63 3.59
CA VAL A 92 -6.17 -6.94 4.51
C VAL A 92 -5.91 -7.69 5.81
N PRO A 93 -6.92 -8.22 6.55
CA PRO A 93 -6.67 -9.01 7.75
C PRO A 93 -5.79 -10.24 7.50
N SER A 94 -5.96 -10.89 6.33
CA SER A 94 -5.13 -12.03 5.94
C SER A 94 -3.70 -11.63 5.62
N LEU A 95 -3.50 -10.49 4.94
CA LEU A 95 -2.16 -9.96 4.64
C LEU A 95 -1.41 -9.60 5.92
N LEU A 96 -2.06 -8.92 6.87
CA LEU A 96 -1.46 -8.61 8.17
C LEU A 96 -1.11 -9.88 8.96
N ALA A 97 -1.99 -10.90 8.95
CA ALA A 97 -1.70 -12.17 9.60
C ALA A 97 -0.53 -12.92 8.94
N GLN A 98 -0.36 -12.83 7.62
CA GLN A 98 0.80 -13.37 6.92
C GLN A 98 2.10 -12.68 7.35
N LEU A 99 2.10 -11.33 7.44
CA LEU A 99 3.24 -10.57 7.94
C LEU A 99 3.57 -10.92 9.39
N GLU A 100 2.56 -11.04 10.27
CA GLU A 100 2.73 -11.51 11.67
C GLU A 100 3.30 -12.92 11.72
N GLY A 101 2.95 -13.76 10.76
CA GLY A 101 3.45 -15.12 10.60
C GLY A 101 4.86 -15.20 10.00
N GLY A 102 5.49 -14.06 9.66
CA GLY A 102 6.84 -14.01 9.10
C GLY A 102 6.92 -14.28 7.60
N VAL A 103 5.83 -14.11 6.86
CA VAL A 103 5.89 -14.13 5.38
C VAL A 103 6.73 -12.94 4.91
N ALA A 104 7.77 -13.23 4.12
CA ALA A 104 8.64 -12.20 3.59
C ALA A 104 7.88 -11.26 2.63
N ALA A 105 8.02 -9.97 2.85
CA ALA A 105 7.52 -8.93 1.98
C ALA A 105 8.29 -7.64 2.23
N ASP A 106 8.30 -6.75 1.25
CA ASP A 106 9.11 -5.55 1.23
C ASP A 106 8.29 -4.27 1.38
N VAL A 107 7.08 -4.26 0.82
CA VAL A 107 6.17 -3.11 0.87
C VAL A 107 4.77 -3.56 1.31
N LEU A 108 4.17 -2.78 2.18
CA LEU A 108 2.75 -2.91 2.55
C LEU A 108 1.98 -1.69 2.01
N VAL A 109 0.90 -1.96 1.28
CA VAL A 109 -0.08 -0.95 0.88
C VAL A 109 -1.39 -1.23 1.60
N THR A 110 -1.98 -0.22 2.23
CA THR A 110 -3.24 -0.36 2.98
C THR A 110 -4.33 0.56 2.43
N PRO A 111 -5.61 0.16 2.54
CA PRO A 111 -6.72 0.95 2.01
C PRO A 111 -7.16 2.07 2.94
N ASP A 112 -6.65 2.13 4.16
CA ASP A 112 -7.02 3.10 5.18
C ASP A 112 -5.91 3.33 6.22
N ALA A 113 -5.89 4.54 6.81
CA ALA A 113 -4.91 4.94 7.81
C ALA A 113 -4.94 4.07 9.09
N ARG A 114 -6.13 3.55 9.47
CA ARG A 114 -6.26 2.70 10.65
C ARG A 114 -5.50 1.38 10.47
N THR A 115 -5.61 0.78 9.31
CA THR A 115 -4.91 -0.48 9.00
C THR A 115 -3.40 -0.28 8.96
N MET A 116 -2.94 0.82 8.35
CA MET A 116 -1.51 1.17 8.36
C MET A 116 -1.02 1.43 9.79
N GLY A 117 -1.81 2.16 10.60
CA GLY A 117 -1.51 2.39 12.02
C GLY A 117 -1.42 1.09 12.83
N GLN A 118 -2.22 0.07 12.51
CA GLN A 118 -2.10 -1.26 13.14
C GLN A 118 -0.77 -1.94 12.79
N ALA A 119 -0.34 -1.90 11.53
CA ALA A 119 0.95 -2.44 11.11
C ALA A 119 2.12 -1.69 11.77
N SER A 120 2.06 -0.35 11.79
CA SER A 120 3.08 0.50 12.43
C SER A 120 3.17 0.24 13.94
N SER A 121 2.03 0.12 14.65
CA SER A 121 2.02 -0.14 16.09
C SER A 121 2.61 -1.50 16.48
N LYS A 122 2.65 -2.44 15.54
CA LYS A 122 3.29 -3.76 15.69
C LYS A 122 4.75 -3.79 15.25
N GLY A 123 5.31 -2.65 14.85
CA GLY A 123 6.70 -2.53 14.40
C GLY A 123 6.99 -3.18 13.04
N MET A 124 5.96 -3.40 12.22
CA MET A 124 6.12 -4.03 10.90
C MET A 124 6.60 -3.04 9.83
N VAL A 125 6.36 -1.74 10.05
CA VAL A 125 6.65 -0.67 9.11
C VAL A 125 7.97 0.01 9.47
N ASP A 126 8.81 0.23 8.47
CA ASP A 126 10.04 0.99 8.60
C ASP A 126 9.83 2.44 8.16
N GLY A 127 10.22 3.38 9.03
CA GLY A 127 10.00 4.81 8.82
C GLY A 127 8.53 5.24 8.94
N ASN A 128 8.17 6.27 8.18
CA ASN A 128 6.81 6.81 8.13
C ASN A 128 6.08 6.31 6.89
N PRO A 129 4.82 5.86 7.04
CA PRO A 129 3.99 5.57 5.87
C PRO A 129 3.72 6.82 5.03
N GLU A 130 3.71 6.64 3.72
CA GLU A 130 3.35 7.69 2.76
C GLU A 130 1.91 7.54 2.28
N VAL A 131 1.16 8.63 2.22
CA VAL A 131 -0.19 8.65 1.62
C VAL A 131 -0.02 8.75 0.11
N ILE A 132 -0.32 7.67 -0.60
CA ILE A 132 -0.14 7.57 -2.06
C ILE A 132 -1.36 8.03 -2.84
N ALA A 133 -2.56 7.93 -2.24
CA ALA A 133 -3.82 8.34 -2.85
C ALA A 133 -4.93 8.44 -1.81
N ARG A 134 -6.08 9.01 -2.21
CA ARG A 134 -7.33 8.99 -1.45
C ARG A 134 -8.45 8.41 -2.29
N ASN A 135 -9.29 7.57 -1.70
CA ASN A 135 -10.48 7.05 -2.34
C ASN A 135 -11.71 7.81 -1.81
N PRO A 136 -12.26 8.76 -2.57
CA PRO A 136 -13.39 9.55 -2.12
C PRO A 136 -14.69 8.73 -2.15
N MET A 137 -15.67 9.15 -1.35
CA MET A 137 -17.01 8.65 -1.47
C MET A 137 -17.75 9.33 -2.64
N ALA A 138 -18.72 8.62 -3.23
CA ALA A 138 -19.59 9.14 -4.25
C ALA A 138 -21.00 8.52 -4.11
N LEU A 139 -22.01 9.19 -4.63
CA LEU A 139 -23.32 8.59 -4.74
C LEU A 139 -23.39 7.79 -6.05
N VAL A 140 -23.90 6.57 -5.94
CA VAL A 140 -24.26 5.73 -7.08
C VAL A 140 -25.78 5.69 -7.20
N VAL A 141 -26.28 5.86 -8.43
CA VAL A 141 -27.71 5.80 -8.77
C VAL A 141 -27.91 4.90 -9.99
N PRO A 142 -29.08 4.31 -10.19
CA PRO A 142 -29.41 3.64 -11.46
C PRO A 142 -29.22 4.59 -12.64
N ALA A 143 -28.85 4.04 -13.81
CA ALA A 143 -28.65 4.82 -15.03
C ALA A 143 -29.84 5.73 -15.34
N GLY A 144 -29.56 6.97 -15.70
CA GLY A 144 -30.57 8.01 -15.92
C GLY A 144 -31.14 8.62 -14.66
N ASN A 145 -30.68 8.22 -13.48
CA ASN A 145 -31.07 8.82 -12.18
C ASN A 145 -32.60 8.97 -11.98
N PRO A 146 -33.36 7.89 -12.03
CA PRO A 146 -34.82 7.96 -11.95
C PRO A 146 -35.35 8.54 -10.62
N GLY A 147 -34.52 8.41 -9.53
CA GLY A 147 -34.81 9.00 -8.22
C GLY A 147 -34.59 10.50 -8.13
N GLY A 148 -34.06 11.15 -9.17
CA GLY A 148 -33.82 12.59 -9.19
C GLY A 148 -32.81 13.06 -8.13
N VAL A 149 -31.89 12.20 -7.72
CA VAL A 149 -30.86 12.45 -6.70
C VAL A 149 -29.92 13.56 -7.15
N ARG A 150 -29.67 14.55 -6.29
CA ARG A 150 -28.81 15.70 -6.63
C ARG A 150 -27.62 15.89 -5.70
N GLY A 151 -27.65 15.26 -4.53
CA GLY A 151 -26.61 15.41 -3.52
C GLY A 151 -26.84 14.49 -2.33
N ILE A 152 -26.00 14.67 -1.32
CA ILE A 152 -25.95 13.81 -0.12
C ILE A 152 -27.22 13.81 0.72
N ASP A 153 -28.05 14.87 0.61
CA ASP A 153 -29.36 14.95 1.31
C ASP A 153 -30.29 13.78 0.96
N ALA A 154 -30.10 13.19 -0.22
CA ALA A 154 -30.84 12.02 -0.66
C ALA A 154 -30.66 10.81 0.27
N LEU A 155 -29.53 10.72 0.98
CA LEU A 155 -29.24 9.64 1.94
C LEU A 155 -30.13 9.68 3.19
N GLY A 156 -30.77 10.82 3.48
CA GLY A 156 -31.73 11.00 4.55
C GLY A 156 -33.18 11.02 4.08
N ASN A 157 -33.46 10.85 2.79
CA ASN A 157 -34.76 10.93 2.21
C ASN A 157 -35.50 9.58 2.31
N ALA A 158 -36.47 9.47 3.22
CA ALA A 158 -37.28 8.27 3.43
C ALA A 158 -38.18 7.88 2.25
N SER A 159 -38.29 8.72 1.21
CA SER A 159 -39.03 8.39 -0.02
C SER A 159 -38.14 7.66 -1.07
N LEU A 160 -36.82 7.57 -0.84
CA LEU A 160 -35.86 6.87 -1.69
C LEU A 160 -35.42 5.59 -1.02
N ARG A 161 -35.19 4.55 -1.79
CA ARG A 161 -34.56 3.33 -1.31
C ARG A 161 -33.04 3.56 -1.25
N VAL A 162 -32.53 3.69 -0.03
CA VAL A 162 -31.12 4.02 0.22
C VAL A 162 -30.34 2.75 0.52
N GLY A 163 -29.25 2.52 -0.21
CA GLY A 163 -28.31 1.43 0.03
C GLY A 163 -26.98 1.93 0.59
N LEU A 164 -26.52 1.35 1.68
CA LEU A 164 -25.24 1.64 2.30
C LEU A 164 -24.45 0.35 2.51
N CYS A 165 -23.14 0.47 2.66
CA CYS A 165 -22.34 -0.63 3.18
C CYS A 165 -22.75 -0.96 4.62
N ALA A 166 -22.60 -2.22 5.03
CA ALA A 166 -22.71 -2.58 6.45
C ALA A 166 -21.79 -1.70 7.30
N MET A 167 -22.30 -1.24 8.45
CA MET A 167 -21.71 -0.12 9.21
C MET A 167 -20.34 -0.42 9.81
N GLU A 168 -19.98 -1.70 9.95
CA GLU A 168 -18.65 -2.17 10.38
C GLU A 168 -17.58 -2.11 9.29
N LEU A 169 -18.00 -2.03 8.03
CA LEU A 169 -17.09 -1.94 6.88
C LEU A 169 -16.51 -0.53 6.71
N PRO A 170 -15.35 -0.36 6.05
CA PRO A 170 -14.75 0.95 5.83
C PRO A 170 -15.71 1.97 5.19
N CYS A 171 -16.42 1.57 4.13
CA CYS A 171 -17.40 2.45 3.47
C CYS A 171 -18.62 2.78 4.36
N GLY A 172 -19.03 1.86 5.23
CA GLY A 172 -20.12 2.12 6.20
C GLY A 172 -19.70 3.12 7.29
N LYS A 173 -18.44 3.04 7.75
CA LYS A 173 -17.88 4.02 8.70
C LYS A 173 -17.78 5.41 8.08
N LEU A 174 -17.28 5.50 6.85
CA LEU A 174 -17.23 6.76 6.12
C LEU A 174 -18.63 7.33 5.85
N ALA A 175 -19.65 6.47 5.64
CA ALA A 175 -21.03 6.91 5.53
C ALA A 175 -21.52 7.58 6.82
N GLN A 176 -21.17 7.03 7.98
CA GLN A 176 -21.50 7.62 9.29
C GLN A 176 -20.77 8.95 9.49
N GLU A 177 -19.48 9.03 9.13
CA GLU A 177 -18.70 10.26 9.22
C GLU A 177 -19.27 11.35 8.32
N LEU A 178 -19.60 11.03 7.06
CA LEU A 178 -20.21 11.96 6.12
C LEU A 178 -21.57 12.47 6.64
N ALA A 179 -22.40 11.57 7.13
CA ALA A 179 -23.71 11.91 7.67
C ALA A 179 -23.61 12.83 8.89
N ALA A 180 -22.68 12.54 9.82
CA ALA A 180 -22.44 13.39 10.99
C ALA A 180 -21.91 14.78 10.59
N ALA A 181 -20.95 14.87 9.68
CA ALA A 181 -20.38 16.12 9.18
C ALA A 181 -21.44 16.99 8.46
N SER A 182 -22.41 16.35 7.81
CA SER A 182 -23.46 17.01 7.03
C SER A 182 -24.77 17.16 7.78
N SER A 183 -24.85 16.73 9.05
CA SER A 183 -26.06 16.73 9.88
C SER A 183 -27.24 15.96 9.24
N ILE A 184 -26.94 14.86 8.54
CA ILE A 184 -27.93 14.01 7.88
C ILE A 184 -28.21 12.79 8.77
N THR A 185 -29.49 12.45 8.95
CA THR A 185 -29.87 11.16 9.50
C THR A 185 -30.02 10.18 8.34
N LEU A 186 -29.19 9.15 8.32
CA LEU A 186 -29.24 8.13 7.26
C LEU A 186 -30.53 7.34 7.29
N SER A 187 -31.18 7.22 6.13
CA SER A 187 -32.36 6.38 5.91
C SER A 187 -31.99 5.18 5.08
N ALA A 188 -31.35 4.18 5.70
CA ALA A 188 -30.85 3.00 4.97
C ALA A 188 -31.93 1.90 4.94
N ASP A 189 -32.41 1.59 3.75
CA ASP A 189 -33.30 0.44 3.50
C ASP A 189 -32.48 -0.87 3.38
N THR A 190 -31.24 -0.77 2.97
CA THR A 190 -30.35 -1.91 2.77
C THR A 190 -28.95 -1.61 3.32
N LEU A 191 -28.46 -2.51 4.17
CA LEU A 191 -27.07 -2.58 4.60
C LEU A 191 -26.37 -3.74 3.87
N GLU A 192 -25.43 -3.43 3.00
CA GLU A 192 -24.80 -4.40 2.11
C GLU A 192 -23.52 -4.98 2.73
N PRO A 193 -23.52 -6.27 3.12
CA PRO A 193 -22.35 -6.91 3.69
C PRO A 193 -21.23 -7.14 2.67
N GLY A 194 -21.54 -7.15 1.38
CA GLY A 194 -20.56 -7.19 0.28
C GLY A 194 -19.82 -5.88 0.06
N GLY A 195 -20.11 -4.86 0.87
CA GLY A 195 -19.47 -3.55 0.80
C GLY A 195 -19.88 -2.75 -0.44
N SER A 196 -19.02 -1.81 -0.82
CA SER A 196 -19.26 -0.88 -1.93
C SER A 196 -19.63 -1.56 -3.26
N PRO A 197 -18.97 -2.63 -3.72
CA PRO A 197 -19.38 -3.35 -4.93
C PRO A 197 -20.79 -3.93 -4.87
N GLY A 198 -21.23 -4.41 -3.69
CA GLY A 198 -22.58 -4.90 -3.48
C GLY A 198 -23.64 -3.80 -3.62
N VAL A 199 -23.38 -2.62 -3.06
CA VAL A 199 -24.24 -1.43 -3.21
C VAL A 199 -24.33 -1.01 -4.68
N VAL A 200 -23.20 -0.99 -5.42
CA VAL A 200 -23.19 -0.71 -6.86
C VAL A 200 -24.03 -1.71 -7.63
N THR A 201 -23.98 -3.00 -7.28
CA THR A 201 -24.81 -4.03 -7.91
C THR A 201 -26.29 -3.77 -7.69
N LYS A 202 -26.70 -3.39 -6.48
CA LYS A 202 -28.10 -3.07 -6.17
C LYS A 202 -28.61 -1.83 -6.90
N ALA A 203 -27.75 -0.83 -7.09
CA ALA A 203 -28.09 0.31 -7.96
C ALA A 203 -28.26 -0.14 -9.42
N ALA A 204 -27.34 -0.98 -9.92
CA ALA A 204 -27.39 -1.49 -11.30
C ALA A 204 -28.61 -2.36 -11.60
N THR A 205 -29.20 -3.01 -10.59
CA THR A 205 -30.43 -3.81 -10.71
C THR A 205 -31.71 -3.02 -10.40
N GLY A 206 -31.59 -1.75 -9.96
CA GLY A 206 -32.71 -0.92 -9.59
C GLY A 206 -33.36 -1.32 -8.25
N GLU A 207 -32.67 -2.07 -7.42
CA GLU A 207 -33.11 -2.42 -6.07
C GLU A 207 -33.08 -1.22 -5.12
N ILE A 208 -32.15 -0.30 -5.36
CA ILE A 208 -32.01 0.97 -4.63
C ILE A 208 -32.09 2.15 -5.59
N ASP A 209 -32.47 3.31 -5.09
CA ASP A 209 -32.55 4.56 -5.84
C ASP A 209 -31.27 5.39 -5.70
N VAL A 210 -30.57 5.24 -4.57
CA VAL A 210 -29.28 5.85 -4.30
C VAL A 210 -28.45 4.98 -3.36
N GLY A 211 -27.14 4.93 -3.58
CA GLY A 211 -26.19 4.33 -2.65
C GLY A 211 -25.00 5.23 -2.40
N LEU A 212 -24.31 5.05 -1.26
CA LEU A 212 -23.05 5.69 -0.96
C LEU A 212 -21.93 4.66 -1.03
N VAL A 213 -20.95 4.90 -1.89
CA VAL A 213 -19.91 3.94 -2.28
C VAL A 213 -18.56 4.63 -2.45
N PHE A 214 -17.48 3.87 -2.52
CA PHE A 214 -16.22 4.41 -3.03
C PHE A 214 -16.34 4.76 -4.51
N ALA A 215 -15.83 5.92 -4.90
CA ALA A 215 -15.94 6.43 -6.27
C ALA A 215 -15.32 5.47 -7.31
N THR A 216 -14.24 4.77 -6.95
CA THR A 216 -13.54 3.81 -7.80
C THR A 216 -14.37 2.57 -8.12
N ASP A 217 -15.29 2.16 -7.22
CA ASP A 217 -16.08 0.95 -7.38
C ASP A 217 -17.23 1.13 -8.38
N ILE A 218 -17.63 2.36 -8.68
CA ILE A 218 -18.74 2.66 -9.59
C ILE A 218 -18.49 2.11 -11.01
N LYS A 219 -17.21 2.03 -11.42
CA LYS A 219 -16.82 1.46 -12.72
C LYS A 219 -17.35 0.02 -12.90
N ALA A 220 -17.49 -0.75 -11.81
CA ALA A 220 -18.01 -2.11 -11.85
C ALA A 220 -19.48 -2.21 -12.27
N GLY A 221 -20.26 -1.14 -12.11
CA GLY A 221 -21.65 -1.10 -12.54
C GLY A 221 -21.84 -0.94 -14.05
N GLY A 222 -20.77 -0.62 -14.78
CA GLY A 222 -20.80 -0.35 -16.21
C GLY A 222 -21.81 0.75 -16.55
N GLY A 223 -22.42 0.67 -17.73
CA GLY A 223 -23.44 1.65 -18.16
C GLY A 223 -24.81 1.55 -17.46
N LYS A 224 -24.92 0.75 -16.39
CA LYS A 224 -26.18 0.55 -15.66
C LYS A 224 -26.34 1.49 -14.44
N VAL A 225 -25.30 2.24 -14.12
CA VAL A 225 -25.29 3.18 -13.00
C VAL A 225 -24.63 4.50 -13.43
N ASP A 226 -25.05 5.57 -12.75
CA ASP A 226 -24.45 6.89 -12.85
C ASP A 226 -23.80 7.28 -11.52
N LYS A 227 -22.73 8.08 -11.61
CA LYS A 227 -22.02 8.66 -10.47
C LYS A 227 -22.50 10.09 -10.25
N ILE A 228 -22.85 10.42 -8.98
CA ILE A 228 -23.02 11.80 -8.54
C ILE A 228 -21.85 12.13 -7.62
N VAL A 229 -21.08 13.13 -8.02
CA VAL A 229 -19.89 13.59 -7.28
C VAL A 229 -20.34 14.33 -6.03
N ILE A 230 -19.70 14.01 -4.90
CA ILE A 230 -19.81 14.79 -3.66
C ILE A 230 -18.69 15.82 -3.70
N PRO A 231 -18.97 17.12 -3.51
CA PRO A 231 -17.93 18.15 -3.51
C PRO A 231 -16.86 17.87 -2.45
N ASP A 232 -15.58 18.07 -2.77
CA ASP A 232 -14.45 17.75 -1.88
C ASP A 232 -14.55 18.46 -0.51
N SER A 233 -15.12 19.67 -0.47
CA SER A 233 -15.31 20.43 0.76
C SER A 233 -16.30 19.78 1.77
N SER A 234 -17.10 18.82 1.30
CA SER A 234 -18.08 18.09 2.10
C SER A 234 -17.93 16.58 2.00
N ASN A 235 -16.90 16.10 1.30
CA ASN A 235 -16.67 14.68 1.11
C ASN A 235 -15.78 14.11 2.21
N VAL A 236 -15.83 12.81 2.36
CA VAL A 236 -14.90 12.00 3.15
C VAL A 236 -14.19 11.01 2.22
N SER A 237 -12.98 10.64 2.56
CA SER A 237 -12.19 9.73 1.75
C SER A 237 -11.40 8.76 2.62
N SER A 238 -11.12 7.58 2.08
CA SER A 238 -10.16 6.66 2.68
C SER A 238 -8.76 6.99 2.20
N GLU A 239 -7.80 7.10 3.12
CA GLU A 239 -6.39 7.33 2.79
C GLU A 239 -5.70 6.01 2.46
N ILE A 240 -5.19 5.88 1.25
CA ILE A 240 -4.38 4.75 0.83
C ILE A 240 -2.93 5.07 1.13
N SER A 241 -2.30 4.24 1.94
CA SER A 241 -0.92 4.46 2.36
C SER A 241 -0.04 3.30 1.96
N ALA A 242 1.21 3.59 1.64
CA ALA A 242 2.28 2.62 1.38
C ALA A 242 3.43 2.82 2.35
N ALA A 243 4.12 1.76 2.70
CA ALA A 243 5.32 1.81 3.52
C ALA A 243 6.25 0.64 3.22
N ALA A 244 7.56 0.86 3.32
CA ALA A 244 8.53 -0.21 3.38
C ALA A 244 8.36 -1.00 4.69
N LEU A 245 8.66 -2.28 4.66
CA LEU A 245 8.54 -3.16 5.83
C LEU A 245 9.89 -3.34 6.52
N THR A 246 9.87 -3.36 7.86
CA THR A 246 11.06 -3.56 8.70
C THR A 246 11.79 -4.88 8.38
N ALA A 247 11.05 -5.90 7.93
CA ALA A 247 11.59 -7.20 7.58
C ALA A 247 11.98 -7.31 6.09
N SER A 248 12.01 -6.21 5.34
CA SER A 248 12.42 -6.21 3.94
C SER A 248 13.86 -6.70 3.79
N GLU A 249 14.07 -7.62 2.85
CA GLU A 249 15.40 -8.07 2.43
C GLU A 249 15.94 -7.22 1.26
N ASN A 250 15.11 -6.36 0.67
CA ASN A 250 15.44 -5.44 -0.43
C ASN A 250 15.02 -3.99 -0.13
N ASP A 251 15.47 -3.48 1.03
CA ASP A 251 15.05 -2.20 1.60
C ASP A 251 15.22 -1.01 0.63
N ALA A 252 16.34 -0.95 -0.09
CA ALA A 252 16.61 0.16 -1.03
C ALA A 252 15.57 0.20 -2.17
N ALA A 253 15.25 -0.94 -2.77
CA ALA A 253 14.25 -1.01 -3.84
C ALA A 253 12.82 -0.86 -3.31
N ALA A 254 12.53 -1.36 -2.09
CA ALA A 254 11.25 -1.17 -1.42
C ALA A 254 10.95 0.31 -1.20
N ARG A 255 11.90 1.07 -0.63
CA ARG A 255 11.77 2.52 -0.43
C ARG A 255 11.63 3.26 -1.75
N ALA A 256 12.45 2.92 -2.75
CA ALA A 256 12.35 3.53 -4.06
C ALA A 256 10.98 3.29 -4.72
N PHE A 257 10.39 2.12 -4.53
CA PHE A 257 9.02 1.86 -5.01
C PHE A 257 7.98 2.70 -4.26
N VAL A 258 8.10 2.85 -2.94
CA VAL A 258 7.21 3.75 -2.16
C VAL A 258 7.37 5.20 -2.61
N ASP A 259 8.60 5.68 -2.80
CA ASP A 259 8.90 7.02 -3.31
C ASP A 259 8.32 7.23 -4.72
N PHE A 260 8.40 6.20 -5.59
CA PHE A 260 7.78 6.24 -6.91
C PHE A 260 6.26 6.42 -6.81
N LEU A 261 5.59 5.73 -5.90
CA LEU A 261 4.13 5.84 -5.73
C LEU A 261 3.67 7.25 -5.34
N VAL A 262 4.48 8.04 -4.64
CA VAL A 262 4.18 9.45 -4.29
C VAL A 262 4.74 10.46 -5.28
N SER A 263 5.52 10.01 -6.27
CA SER A 263 6.07 10.86 -7.33
C SER A 263 4.98 11.45 -8.22
N THR A 264 5.35 12.40 -9.08
CA THR A 264 4.42 12.94 -10.09
C THR A 264 3.81 11.83 -10.95
N LYS A 265 4.63 10.85 -11.37
CA LYS A 265 4.16 9.72 -12.18
C LYS A 265 3.21 8.81 -11.41
N GLY A 266 3.54 8.48 -10.17
CA GLY A 266 2.66 7.69 -9.29
C GLY A 266 1.31 8.37 -9.07
N LYS A 267 1.30 9.68 -8.88
CA LYS A 267 0.08 10.50 -8.78
C LYS A 267 -0.76 10.48 -10.06
N GLU A 268 -0.14 10.60 -11.23
CA GLU A 268 -0.84 10.48 -12.52
C GLU A 268 -1.52 9.11 -12.67
N LEU A 269 -0.85 8.04 -12.25
CA LEU A 269 -1.41 6.69 -12.28
C LEU A 269 -2.58 6.54 -11.31
N ALA A 270 -2.49 7.14 -10.13
CA ALA A 270 -3.57 7.14 -9.15
C ALA A 270 -4.81 7.87 -9.67
N ASP A 271 -4.63 9.06 -10.29
CA ASP A 271 -5.72 9.82 -10.90
C ASP A 271 -6.37 9.05 -12.05
N ALA A 272 -5.57 8.46 -12.95
CA ALA A 272 -6.06 7.61 -14.03
C ALA A 272 -6.85 6.38 -13.53
N ALA A 273 -6.50 5.86 -12.36
CA ALA A 273 -7.24 4.78 -11.69
C ALA A 273 -8.53 5.26 -11.02
N GLY A 274 -8.75 6.58 -10.90
CA GLY A 274 -9.95 7.21 -10.34
C GLY A 274 -9.84 7.55 -8.85
N PHE A 275 -8.64 7.54 -8.30
CA PHE A 275 -8.37 8.03 -6.96
C PHE A 275 -8.12 9.54 -6.97
N LEU A 276 -8.26 10.18 -5.81
CA LEU A 276 -7.76 11.54 -5.62
C LEU A 276 -6.26 11.45 -5.28
N VAL A 277 -5.49 12.33 -5.89
CA VAL A 277 -4.05 12.45 -5.58
C VAL A 277 -3.85 13.17 -4.25
N ALA A 278 -2.84 12.74 -3.50
CA ALA A 278 -2.51 13.31 -2.20
C ALA A 278 -1.67 14.58 -2.34
#